data_b44bb0586c8e5ea9db915da8404fb709
#
_entry.id   b44bb0586c8e5ea9db915da8404fb709
#
_cell.length_a   1.000
_cell.length_b   1.000
_cell.length_c   1.000
_cell.angle_alpha   90.00
_cell.angle_beta   90.00
_cell.angle_gamma   90.00
#
_symmetry.space_group_name_H-M   'P 1'
#
loop_
_entity.id
_entity.type
_entity.pdbx_description
1 polymer ?
#
loop_
_entity_poly.entity_id
_entity_poly.type
_entity_poly.pdbx_seq_one_letter_code
_entity_poly.pdbx_strand_id
1 'polypeptide(L)'
;MSELTKEFTDQLYANYEANVKYAALENAVTHNGIHASLETRKSAVENTPVFSLDLTKDKVTNQKASGRCWMFAALNTFRHKMISSFQLEDFELSQAHTFFWDKYEKSNWFLEQVIATADQELTSRKVSFLLQTPQQDGGQWDMVVSLFEKYGVVPKSVYPESVSSSSSRELNAILNKLLRQDAQILRDLLASGADQATVQAKKEELLQEIFNFLAMSLGLPPRQFDFAYRDKDNNYQSEKGITPQEFYKKYVNLPLEDYVSVINAPTADKPYGKSYTVEMLGNVVGSRAVRYINVPMERLKELAIAQMQTGETVWFGSDVGQLSNRKAGILATDVYDFESSMDIQL
;
A
#
# COMPACT_ATOMS: atom_id res chain seq x y z
N MET A 1 -18.71 23.75 -27.29
CA MET A 1 -17.59 24.41 -26.58
C MET A 1 -17.66 25.89 -26.90
N SER A 2 -17.60 26.75 -25.92
CA SER A 2 -17.58 28.22 -26.08
C SER A 2 -16.14 28.73 -25.99
N GLU A 3 -15.80 29.66 -26.86
CA GLU A 3 -14.53 30.35 -26.88
C GLU A 3 -14.42 31.33 -25.69
N LEU A 4 -13.23 31.51 -25.14
CA LEU A 4 -12.96 32.57 -24.16
C LEU A 4 -12.80 33.90 -24.93
N THR A 5 -13.79 34.81 -24.78
CA THR A 5 -13.76 36.09 -25.48
C THR A 5 -12.89 37.10 -24.76
N LYS A 6 -12.47 38.13 -25.48
CA LYS A 6 -11.68 39.23 -24.89
C LYS A 6 -12.49 39.93 -23.79
N GLU A 7 -13.77 40.21 -24.04
CA GLU A 7 -14.66 40.86 -23.07
C GLU A 7 -14.74 40.07 -21.76
N PHE A 8 -14.82 38.74 -21.85
CA PHE A 8 -14.82 37.89 -20.67
C PHE A 8 -13.48 37.98 -19.92
N THR A 9 -12.35 37.96 -20.66
CA THR A 9 -11.05 38.11 -20.05
C THR A 9 -10.87 39.47 -19.36
N ASP A 10 -11.27 40.55 -19.99
CA ASP A 10 -11.23 41.90 -19.40
C ASP A 10 -12.05 41.97 -18.11
N GLN A 11 -13.20 41.29 -18.07
CA GLN A 11 -14.02 41.17 -16.85
C GLN A 11 -13.30 40.40 -15.72
N LEU A 12 -12.54 39.36 -16.06
CA LEU A 12 -11.73 38.58 -15.06
C LEU A 12 -10.66 39.47 -14.42
N TYR A 13 -9.96 40.32 -15.20
CA TYR A 13 -8.97 41.25 -14.68
C TYR A 13 -9.65 42.27 -13.74
N ALA A 14 -10.76 42.90 -14.16
CA ALA A 14 -11.49 43.86 -13.32
C ALA A 14 -11.95 43.25 -12.00
N ASN A 15 -12.46 42.01 -12.01
CA ASN A 15 -12.91 41.33 -10.81
C ASN A 15 -11.73 40.99 -9.87
N TYR A 16 -10.59 40.58 -10.41
CA TYR A 16 -9.40 40.28 -9.62
C TYR A 16 -8.84 41.55 -8.95
N GLU A 17 -8.66 42.62 -9.71
CA GLU A 17 -8.11 43.90 -9.25
C GLU A 17 -9.00 44.61 -8.21
N ALA A 18 -10.32 44.39 -8.28
CA ALA A 18 -11.29 44.92 -7.31
C ALA A 18 -11.13 44.30 -5.90
N ASN A 19 -10.50 43.15 -5.77
CA ASN A 19 -10.34 42.47 -4.48
C ASN A 19 -8.99 42.78 -3.85
N VAL A 20 -8.97 43.72 -2.91
CA VAL A 20 -7.74 44.23 -2.25
C VAL A 20 -6.93 43.13 -1.56
N LYS A 21 -7.58 42.07 -1.06
CA LYS A 21 -6.84 40.95 -0.40
C LYS A 21 -5.97 40.16 -1.37
N TYR A 22 -6.34 40.11 -2.67
CA TYR A 22 -5.65 39.29 -3.64
C TYR A 22 -4.22 39.78 -3.91
N ALA A 23 -3.96 41.08 -3.93
CA ALA A 23 -2.60 41.61 -4.15
C ALA A 23 -1.63 41.18 -3.05
N ALA A 24 -2.05 41.18 -1.78
CA ALA A 24 -1.20 40.72 -0.67
C ALA A 24 -0.96 39.19 -0.73
N LEU A 25 -2.03 38.43 -1.03
CA LEU A 25 -1.93 36.99 -1.16
C LEU A 25 -1.10 36.57 -2.38
N GLU A 26 -1.28 37.26 -3.53
CA GLU A 26 -0.49 37.04 -4.73
C GLU A 26 1.02 37.20 -4.42
N ASN A 27 1.41 38.26 -3.74
CA ASN A 27 2.80 38.46 -3.33
C ASN A 27 3.29 37.32 -2.42
N ALA A 28 2.50 36.90 -1.45
CA ALA A 28 2.86 35.79 -0.56
C ALA A 28 3.01 34.48 -1.32
N VAL A 29 2.05 34.14 -2.17
CA VAL A 29 2.02 32.88 -2.91
C VAL A 29 3.08 32.80 -3.99
N THR A 30 3.31 33.86 -4.74
CA THR A 30 4.32 33.90 -5.82
C THR A 30 5.74 33.78 -5.29
N HIS A 31 6.02 34.22 -4.05
CA HIS A 31 7.33 34.11 -3.42
C HIS A 31 7.52 32.83 -2.61
N ASN A 32 6.49 32.32 -1.95
CA ASN A 32 6.63 31.22 -0.99
C ASN A 32 5.94 29.91 -1.45
N GLY A 33 5.11 29.98 -2.49
CA GLY A 33 4.27 28.87 -2.92
C GLY A 33 2.92 28.80 -2.17
N ILE A 34 1.98 28.07 -2.74
CA ILE A 34 0.58 28.01 -2.26
C ILE A 34 0.50 27.48 -0.83
N HIS A 35 0.98 26.27 -0.57
CA HIS A 35 0.83 25.63 0.73
C HIS A 35 1.51 26.43 1.86
N ALA A 36 2.73 26.93 1.64
CA ALA A 36 3.43 27.70 2.65
C ALA A 36 2.75 29.04 3.00
N SER A 37 2.01 29.62 2.05
CA SER A 37 1.27 30.87 2.26
C SER A 37 -0.10 30.68 2.93
N LEU A 38 -0.65 29.48 2.83
CA LEU A 38 -1.99 29.14 3.36
C LEU A 38 -1.95 28.31 4.63
N GLU A 39 -0.75 27.92 5.11
CA GLU A 39 -0.58 27.15 6.34
C GLU A 39 -1.11 27.90 7.55
N THR A 40 -2.01 27.27 8.32
CA THR A 40 -2.64 27.92 9.46
C THR A 40 -1.81 27.72 10.73
N ARG A 41 -1.59 28.80 11.47
CA ARG A 41 -0.99 28.71 12.81
C ARG A 41 -1.88 27.93 13.78
N LYS A 42 -3.19 28.02 13.61
CA LYS A 42 -4.18 27.33 14.45
C LYS A 42 -3.94 25.82 14.43
N SER A 43 -3.79 25.22 13.28
CA SER A 43 -3.53 23.80 13.11
C SER A 43 -2.28 23.34 13.87
N ALA A 44 -1.20 24.12 13.83
CA ALA A 44 0.05 23.80 14.54
C ALA A 44 -0.13 23.84 16.08
N VAL A 45 -1.04 24.66 16.60
CA VAL A 45 -1.30 24.79 18.04
C VAL A 45 -2.27 23.71 18.53
N GLU A 46 -3.31 23.41 17.76
CA GLU A 46 -4.39 22.49 18.17
C GLU A 46 -4.00 21.02 17.98
N ASN A 47 -3.11 20.69 17.04
CA ASN A 47 -2.65 19.33 16.78
C ASN A 47 -1.42 18.94 17.62
N THR A 48 -1.54 18.97 18.94
CA THR A 48 -0.48 18.54 19.84
C THR A 48 -0.35 17.01 19.85
N PRO A 49 0.86 16.42 19.65
CA PRO A 49 1.06 14.97 19.56
C PRO A 49 1.06 14.29 20.95
N VAL A 50 0.02 14.54 21.74
CA VAL A 50 -0.16 13.91 23.06
C VAL A 50 -1.52 13.22 23.07
N PHE A 51 -1.50 11.91 23.25
CA PHE A 51 -2.68 11.06 23.16
C PHE A 51 -2.96 10.35 24.48
N SER A 52 -4.24 10.13 24.79
CA SER A 52 -4.69 9.41 25.98
C SER A 52 -4.37 7.91 25.93
N LEU A 53 -4.19 7.36 24.74
CA LEU A 53 -3.80 5.97 24.52
C LEU A 53 -2.66 5.93 23.51
N ASP A 54 -1.50 5.45 23.94
CA ASP A 54 -0.32 5.28 23.10
C ASP A 54 0.15 3.82 23.14
N LEU A 55 0.12 3.17 21.98
CA LEU A 55 0.55 1.79 21.80
C LEU A 55 1.95 1.68 21.18
N THR A 56 2.68 2.77 21.06
CA THR A 56 4.04 2.80 20.50
C THR A 56 4.98 1.91 21.31
N LYS A 57 5.64 0.96 20.64
CA LYS A 57 6.56 0.01 21.30
C LYS A 57 8.00 0.15 20.83
N ASP A 58 8.24 0.71 19.62
CA ASP A 58 9.55 0.71 19.02
C ASP A 58 9.69 1.80 17.95
N LYS A 59 10.88 1.89 17.33
CA LYS A 59 11.22 2.87 16.31
C LYS A 59 10.33 2.76 15.07
N VAL A 60 10.08 3.88 14.41
CA VAL A 60 9.35 3.94 13.14
C VAL A 60 10.13 3.24 12.04
N THR A 61 9.45 2.38 11.28
CA THR A 61 10.02 1.75 10.09
C THR A 61 9.91 2.67 8.87
N ASN A 62 10.79 2.49 7.88
CA ASN A 62 10.87 3.37 6.72
C ASN A 62 10.90 2.58 5.42
N GLN A 63 9.88 2.76 4.58
CA GLN A 63 9.75 2.09 3.27
C GLN A 63 10.68 2.65 2.17
N LYS A 64 11.42 3.75 2.45
CA LYS A 64 12.27 4.44 1.47
C LYS A 64 11.49 4.87 0.21
N ALA A 65 12.09 4.68 -0.97
CA ALA A 65 11.51 5.04 -2.26
C ALA A 65 10.75 3.86 -2.90
N SER A 66 9.77 3.29 -2.17
CA SER A 66 8.92 2.19 -2.63
C SER A 66 7.47 2.39 -2.21
N GLY A 67 6.51 1.74 -2.88
CA GLY A 67 5.08 1.79 -2.57
C GLY A 67 4.61 0.72 -1.59
N ARG A 68 5.46 0.29 -0.64
CA ARG A 68 5.21 -0.82 0.28
C ARG A 68 4.54 -0.43 1.60
N CYS A 69 3.95 0.77 1.72
CA CYS A 69 3.34 1.25 2.96
C CYS A 69 2.38 0.24 3.60
N TRP A 70 1.55 -0.42 2.81
CA TRP A 70 0.57 -1.39 3.25
C TRP A 70 1.19 -2.62 3.95
N MET A 71 2.31 -3.17 3.41
CA MET A 71 3.00 -4.30 4.05
C MET A 71 3.88 -3.85 5.23
N PHE A 72 4.46 -2.64 5.19
CA PHE A 72 5.13 -2.06 6.36
C PHE A 72 4.17 -1.90 7.53
N ALA A 73 2.97 -1.36 7.27
CA ALA A 73 1.93 -1.22 8.28
C ALA A 73 1.49 -2.58 8.86
N ALA A 74 1.25 -3.59 7.99
CA ALA A 74 0.87 -4.93 8.45
C ALA A 74 1.97 -5.60 9.28
N LEU A 75 3.22 -5.55 8.83
CA LEU A 75 4.35 -6.10 9.58
C LEU A 75 4.61 -5.36 10.89
N ASN A 76 4.27 -4.07 11.00
CA ASN A 76 4.33 -3.34 12.24
C ASN A 76 3.26 -3.79 13.25
N THR A 77 2.06 -4.19 12.81
CA THR A 77 1.06 -4.79 13.73
C THR A 77 1.57 -6.11 14.30
N PHE A 78 2.22 -6.95 13.49
CA PHE A 78 2.83 -8.20 13.93
C PHE A 78 4.02 -7.97 14.86
N ARG A 79 4.88 -7.03 14.50
CA ARG A 79 6.01 -6.59 15.32
C ARG A 79 5.55 -6.13 16.70
N HIS A 80 4.48 -5.33 16.78
CA HIS A 80 3.89 -4.88 18.04
C HIS A 80 3.48 -6.07 18.93
N LYS A 81 2.82 -7.09 18.34
CA LYS A 81 2.44 -8.32 19.03
C LYS A 81 3.67 -9.08 19.54
N MET A 82 4.68 -9.26 18.68
CA MET A 82 5.90 -9.99 19.02
C MET A 82 6.69 -9.29 20.14
N ILE A 83 6.90 -7.98 20.04
CA ILE A 83 7.59 -7.19 21.06
C ILE A 83 6.86 -7.32 22.40
N SER A 84 5.53 -7.23 22.40
CA SER A 84 4.72 -7.36 23.61
C SER A 84 4.78 -8.78 24.21
N SER A 85 4.77 -9.82 23.38
CA SER A 85 4.72 -11.24 23.82
C SER A 85 6.08 -11.79 24.22
N PHE A 86 7.15 -11.43 23.49
CA PHE A 86 8.51 -11.98 23.68
C PHE A 86 9.48 -10.96 24.29
N GLN A 87 9.00 -9.74 24.56
CA GLN A 87 9.79 -8.67 25.18
C GLN A 87 11.07 -8.35 24.38
N LEU A 88 10.94 -8.33 23.05
CA LEU A 88 12.04 -8.05 22.14
C LEU A 88 12.39 -6.57 22.15
N GLU A 89 13.67 -6.27 21.95
CA GLU A 89 14.17 -4.91 21.70
C GLU A 89 14.71 -4.78 20.28
N ASP A 90 14.53 -3.61 19.65
CA ASP A 90 15.03 -3.25 18.31
C ASP A 90 14.73 -4.35 17.24
N PHE A 91 13.59 -5.03 17.35
CA PHE A 91 13.21 -6.10 16.45
C PHE A 91 12.42 -5.56 15.23
N GLU A 92 12.68 -6.11 14.06
CA GLU A 92 11.97 -5.80 12.84
C GLU A 92 11.78 -7.06 11.98
N LEU A 93 10.57 -7.23 11.42
CA LEU A 93 10.28 -8.24 10.41
C LEU A 93 10.73 -7.75 9.03
N SER A 94 11.10 -8.68 8.15
CA SER A 94 11.57 -8.37 6.80
C SER A 94 10.42 -8.00 5.87
N GLN A 95 10.39 -6.75 5.47
CA GLN A 95 9.49 -6.28 4.42
C GLN A 95 9.97 -6.72 3.03
N ALA A 96 11.27 -6.89 2.84
CA ALA A 96 11.86 -7.36 1.59
C ALA A 96 11.43 -8.80 1.26
N HIS A 97 11.29 -9.69 2.27
CA HIS A 97 10.79 -11.05 2.09
C HIS A 97 9.35 -11.06 1.59
N THR A 98 8.47 -10.31 2.25
CA THR A 98 7.07 -10.16 1.83
C THR A 98 6.97 -9.54 0.44
N PHE A 99 7.81 -8.55 0.14
CA PHE A 99 7.86 -7.88 -1.16
C PHE A 99 8.29 -8.82 -2.30
N PHE A 100 9.26 -9.71 -2.06
CA PHE A 100 9.64 -10.72 -3.06
C PHE A 100 8.45 -11.57 -3.47
N TRP A 101 7.74 -12.12 -2.49
CA TRP A 101 6.60 -13.00 -2.76
C TRP A 101 5.40 -12.24 -3.34
N ASP A 102 5.18 -11.00 -2.94
CA ASP A 102 4.15 -10.15 -3.55
C ASP A 102 4.42 -9.91 -5.04
N LYS A 103 5.65 -9.60 -5.41
CA LYS A 103 6.05 -9.43 -6.80
C LYS A 103 5.85 -10.69 -7.61
N TYR A 104 6.25 -11.83 -7.07
CA TYR A 104 6.12 -13.12 -7.74
C TYR A 104 4.64 -13.53 -7.90
N GLU A 105 3.85 -13.41 -6.85
CA GLU A 105 2.43 -13.77 -6.88
C GLU A 105 1.61 -12.81 -7.77
N LYS A 106 1.87 -11.52 -7.72
CA LYS A 106 1.24 -10.56 -8.65
C LYS A 106 1.59 -10.85 -10.10
N SER A 107 2.78 -11.33 -10.37
CA SER A 107 3.15 -11.75 -11.73
C SER A 107 2.34 -12.96 -12.18
N ASN A 108 2.22 -13.98 -11.33
CA ASN A 108 1.35 -15.14 -11.61
C ASN A 108 -0.13 -14.71 -11.77
N TRP A 109 -0.63 -13.86 -10.87
CA TRP A 109 -1.99 -13.33 -10.93
C TRP A 109 -2.24 -12.59 -12.26
N PHE A 110 -1.32 -11.73 -12.66
CA PHE A 110 -1.39 -11.01 -13.93
C PHE A 110 -1.46 -11.97 -15.14
N LEU A 111 -0.60 -12.98 -15.19
CA LEU A 111 -0.60 -13.96 -16.27
C LEU A 111 -1.89 -14.77 -16.33
N GLU A 112 -2.47 -15.13 -15.17
CA GLU A 112 -3.80 -15.77 -15.10
C GLU A 112 -4.90 -14.83 -15.63
N GLN A 113 -4.85 -13.53 -15.31
CA GLN A 113 -5.82 -12.56 -15.86
C GLN A 113 -5.64 -12.37 -17.38
N VAL A 114 -4.41 -12.43 -17.87
CA VAL A 114 -4.13 -12.39 -19.32
C VAL A 114 -4.75 -13.61 -20.02
N ILE A 115 -4.58 -14.80 -19.46
CA ILE A 115 -5.18 -16.04 -20.00
C ILE A 115 -6.71 -15.94 -19.96
N ALA A 116 -7.29 -15.51 -18.84
CA ALA A 116 -8.74 -15.40 -18.66
C ALA A 116 -9.41 -14.32 -19.53
N THR A 117 -8.63 -13.39 -20.10
CA THR A 117 -9.13 -12.31 -20.96
C THR A 117 -8.56 -12.38 -22.39
N ALA A 118 -8.01 -13.52 -22.77
CA ALA A 118 -7.33 -13.66 -24.05
C ALA A 118 -8.26 -13.53 -25.27
N ASP A 119 -9.54 -13.85 -25.10
CA ASP A 119 -10.62 -13.70 -26.09
C ASP A 119 -11.09 -12.25 -26.26
N GLN A 120 -10.70 -11.34 -25.33
CA GLN A 120 -11.12 -9.95 -25.38
C GLN A 120 -10.14 -9.10 -26.20
N GLU A 121 -10.68 -8.06 -26.83
CA GLU A 121 -9.91 -7.07 -27.58
C GLU A 121 -8.91 -6.32 -26.69
N LEU A 122 -7.73 -5.98 -27.23
CA LEU A 122 -6.71 -5.18 -26.51
C LEU A 122 -7.22 -3.82 -26.04
N THR A 123 -8.19 -3.25 -26.78
CA THR A 123 -8.85 -1.98 -26.47
C THR A 123 -9.96 -2.10 -25.43
N SER A 124 -10.35 -3.31 -25.03
CA SER A 124 -11.33 -3.48 -23.98
C SER A 124 -10.81 -2.87 -22.68
N ARG A 125 -11.74 -2.32 -21.85
CA ARG A 125 -11.37 -1.65 -20.59
C ARG A 125 -10.54 -2.53 -19.67
N LYS A 126 -10.89 -3.82 -19.55
CA LYS A 126 -10.18 -4.77 -18.68
C LYS A 126 -8.75 -5.04 -19.17
N VAL A 127 -8.60 -5.38 -20.44
CA VAL A 127 -7.30 -5.70 -21.02
C VAL A 127 -6.39 -4.46 -21.03
N SER A 128 -6.92 -3.30 -21.42
CA SER A 128 -6.18 -2.04 -21.37
C SER A 128 -5.69 -1.72 -19.95
N PHE A 129 -6.53 -1.90 -18.93
CA PHE A 129 -6.16 -1.70 -17.53
C PHE A 129 -5.03 -2.65 -17.08
N LEU A 130 -5.16 -3.95 -17.39
CA LEU A 130 -4.14 -4.96 -17.07
C LEU A 130 -2.79 -4.63 -17.71
N LEU A 131 -2.79 -4.31 -19.01
CA LEU A 131 -1.57 -4.07 -19.77
C LEU A 131 -0.93 -2.70 -19.44
N GLN A 132 -1.71 -1.71 -18.99
CA GLN A 132 -1.18 -0.42 -18.58
C GLN A 132 -0.25 -0.55 -17.36
N THR A 133 -0.68 -1.32 -16.39
CA THR A 133 0.10 -1.55 -15.16
C THR A 133 0.01 -3.02 -14.75
N PRO A 134 0.84 -3.90 -15.35
CA PRO A 134 0.82 -5.34 -15.05
C PRO A 134 0.97 -5.63 -13.57
N GLN A 135 1.81 -4.86 -12.86
CA GLN A 135 1.87 -4.85 -11.42
C GLN A 135 2.40 -3.52 -10.87
N GLN A 136 2.14 -3.30 -9.59
CA GLN A 136 2.58 -2.15 -8.81
C GLN A 136 2.92 -2.58 -7.38
N ASP A 137 3.51 -1.67 -6.58
CA ASP A 137 3.91 -1.99 -5.20
C ASP A 137 2.72 -2.03 -4.24
N GLY A 138 1.66 -1.28 -4.51
CA GLY A 138 0.50 -1.14 -3.62
C GLY A 138 -0.28 -2.44 -3.39
N GLY A 139 -1.02 -2.49 -2.32
CA GLY A 139 -1.88 -3.63 -1.97
C GLY A 139 -2.79 -3.33 -0.79
N GLN A 140 -3.59 -4.32 -0.41
CA GLN A 140 -4.63 -4.23 0.61
C GLN A 140 -4.42 -5.28 1.70
N TRP A 141 -5.17 -5.18 2.80
CA TRP A 141 -5.06 -6.09 3.93
C TRP A 141 -5.19 -7.56 3.53
N ASP A 142 -6.25 -7.95 2.81
CA ASP A 142 -6.46 -9.34 2.40
C ASP A 142 -5.31 -9.88 1.52
N MET A 143 -4.67 -9.01 0.73
CA MET A 143 -3.52 -9.37 -0.10
C MET A 143 -2.29 -9.69 0.76
N VAL A 144 -2.01 -8.90 1.80
CA VAL A 144 -0.85 -9.18 2.67
C VAL A 144 -1.11 -10.38 3.57
N VAL A 145 -2.35 -10.57 4.03
CA VAL A 145 -2.75 -11.78 4.77
C VAL A 145 -2.51 -13.04 3.94
N SER A 146 -2.90 -13.03 2.67
CA SER A 146 -2.68 -14.15 1.74
C SER A 146 -1.20 -14.51 1.59
N LEU A 147 -0.31 -13.51 1.58
CA LEU A 147 1.14 -13.74 1.53
C LEU A 147 1.66 -14.37 2.83
N PHE A 148 1.20 -13.89 3.99
CA PHE A 148 1.65 -14.41 5.28
C PHE A 148 1.18 -15.84 5.52
N GLU A 149 -0.05 -16.16 5.16
CA GLU A 149 -0.59 -17.52 5.25
C GLU A 149 0.19 -18.50 4.35
N LYS A 150 0.58 -18.06 3.16
CA LYS A 150 1.28 -18.91 2.18
C LYS A 150 2.79 -19.01 2.42
N TYR A 151 3.44 -17.89 2.71
CA TYR A 151 4.91 -17.79 2.75
C TYR A 151 5.48 -17.52 4.13
N GLY A 152 4.67 -17.24 5.13
CA GLY A 152 5.14 -16.85 6.44
C GLY A 152 5.87 -15.51 6.45
N VAL A 153 6.64 -15.29 7.51
CA VAL A 153 7.47 -14.09 7.69
C VAL A 153 8.84 -14.47 8.24
N VAL A 154 9.81 -13.58 8.09
CA VAL A 154 11.16 -13.76 8.62
C VAL A 154 11.65 -12.50 9.31
N PRO A 155 12.61 -12.56 10.24
CA PRO A 155 13.30 -11.40 10.78
C PRO A 155 14.05 -10.62 9.68
N LYS A 156 14.15 -9.32 9.82
CA LYS A 156 14.89 -8.45 8.88
C LYS A 156 16.37 -8.82 8.77
N SER A 157 16.98 -9.32 9.85
CA SER A 157 18.36 -9.81 9.86
C SER A 157 18.58 -11.03 8.97
N VAL A 158 17.53 -11.84 8.74
CA VAL A 158 17.57 -13.04 7.90
C VAL A 158 17.42 -12.71 6.42
N TYR A 159 16.59 -11.71 6.10
CA TYR A 159 16.40 -11.25 4.72
C TYR A 159 16.34 -9.72 4.71
N PRO A 160 17.51 -9.06 4.59
CA PRO A 160 17.61 -7.61 4.64
C PRO A 160 17.12 -6.94 3.35
N GLU A 161 16.99 -5.62 3.40
CA GLU A 161 16.68 -4.81 2.23
C GLU A 161 17.82 -4.87 1.19
N SER A 162 17.42 -4.93 -0.09
CA SER A 162 18.29 -4.69 -1.24
C SER A 162 18.15 -3.25 -1.77
N VAL A 163 18.99 -2.87 -2.71
CA VAL A 163 18.83 -1.59 -3.43
C VAL A 163 17.47 -1.55 -4.14
N SER A 164 17.10 -2.64 -4.81
CA SER A 164 15.83 -2.73 -5.56
C SER A 164 14.60 -2.77 -4.66
N SER A 165 14.67 -3.32 -3.44
CA SER A 165 13.55 -3.25 -2.49
C SER A 165 13.41 -1.85 -1.88
N SER A 166 14.53 -1.18 -1.61
CA SER A 166 14.55 0.19 -1.07
C SER A 166 14.19 1.27 -2.10
N SER A 167 14.37 1.00 -3.40
CA SER A 167 14.03 1.89 -4.51
C SER A 167 13.48 1.07 -5.68
N SER A 168 12.18 0.80 -5.65
CA SER A 168 11.51 -0.19 -6.50
C SER A 168 11.20 0.27 -7.94
N ARG A 169 11.44 1.53 -8.27
CA ARG A 169 11.07 2.11 -9.58
C ARG A 169 11.68 1.35 -10.76
N GLU A 170 12.97 1.05 -10.71
CA GLU A 170 13.69 0.35 -11.78
C GLU A 170 13.24 -1.11 -11.89
N LEU A 171 13.16 -1.82 -10.77
CA LEU A 171 12.63 -3.18 -10.70
C LEU A 171 11.25 -3.25 -11.35
N ASN A 172 10.33 -2.37 -10.96
CA ASN A 172 8.97 -2.34 -11.50
C ASN A 172 8.94 -2.02 -12.99
N ALA A 173 9.79 -1.12 -13.47
CA ALA A 173 9.85 -0.76 -14.88
C ALA A 173 10.28 -1.96 -15.75
N ILE A 174 11.30 -2.71 -15.33
CA ILE A 174 11.80 -3.88 -16.02
C ILE A 174 10.78 -5.03 -15.96
N LEU A 175 10.27 -5.33 -14.77
CA LEU A 175 9.30 -6.40 -14.55
C LEU A 175 7.99 -6.16 -15.33
N ASN A 176 7.50 -4.93 -15.39
CA ASN A 176 6.32 -4.58 -16.20
C ASN A 176 6.56 -4.71 -17.71
N LYS A 177 7.79 -4.50 -18.16
CA LYS A 177 8.17 -4.79 -19.54
C LYS A 177 8.15 -6.29 -19.83
N LEU A 178 8.77 -7.09 -18.97
CA LEU A 178 8.79 -8.55 -19.06
C LEU A 178 7.37 -9.11 -19.08
N LEU A 179 6.54 -8.72 -18.15
CA LEU A 179 5.15 -9.17 -18.05
C LEU A 179 4.30 -8.81 -19.29
N ARG A 180 4.54 -7.67 -19.94
CA ARG A 180 3.85 -7.34 -21.21
C ARG A 180 4.32 -8.24 -22.36
N GLN A 181 5.60 -8.58 -22.40
CA GLN A 181 6.14 -9.54 -23.35
C GLN A 181 5.51 -10.91 -23.13
N ASP A 182 5.44 -11.36 -21.88
CA ASP A 182 4.84 -12.63 -21.50
C ASP A 182 3.34 -12.68 -21.82
N ALA A 183 2.64 -11.57 -21.60
CA ALA A 183 1.23 -11.44 -22.00
C ALA A 183 1.03 -11.61 -23.50
N GLN A 184 1.91 -11.04 -24.33
CA GLN A 184 1.86 -11.22 -25.78
C GLN A 184 2.08 -12.68 -26.14
N ILE A 185 3.11 -13.34 -25.58
CA ILE A 185 3.42 -14.75 -25.83
C ILE A 185 2.22 -15.65 -25.51
N LEU A 186 1.60 -15.47 -24.33
CA LEU A 186 0.44 -16.29 -23.94
C LEU A 186 -0.79 -16.03 -24.80
N ARG A 187 -1.05 -14.78 -25.17
CA ARG A 187 -2.17 -14.43 -26.06
C ARG A 187 -1.99 -15.00 -27.47
N ASP A 188 -0.78 -14.94 -28.03
CA ASP A 188 -0.46 -15.50 -29.33
C ASP A 188 -0.60 -17.03 -29.32
N LEU A 189 -0.14 -17.69 -28.25
CA LEU A 189 -0.27 -19.12 -28.07
C LEU A 189 -1.75 -19.55 -28.01
N LEU A 190 -2.57 -18.84 -27.26
CA LEU A 190 -4.02 -19.08 -27.19
C LEU A 190 -4.71 -18.82 -28.54
N ALA A 191 -4.33 -17.75 -29.23
CA ALA A 191 -4.88 -17.42 -30.57
C ALA A 191 -4.51 -18.47 -31.63
N SER A 192 -3.38 -19.16 -31.48
CA SER A 192 -2.98 -20.28 -32.34
C SER A 192 -3.77 -21.58 -32.07
N GLY A 193 -4.63 -21.60 -31.06
CA GLY A 193 -5.43 -22.78 -30.68
C GLY A 193 -4.69 -23.79 -29.82
N ALA A 194 -3.64 -23.38 -29.10
CA ALA A 194 -2.93 -24.26 -28.19
C ALA A 194 -3.86 -24.75 -27.07
N ASP A 195 -3.66 -25.99 -26.65
CA ASP A 195 -4.41 -26.57 -25.55
C ASP A 195 -3.98 -26.00 -24.17
N GLN A 196 -4.80 -26.21 -23.17
CA GLN A 196 -4.57 -25.71 -21.82
C GLN A 196 -3.25 -26.20 -21.21
N ALA A 197 -2.85 -27.44 -21.50
CA ALA A 197 -1.59 -28.02 -20.98
C ALA A 197 -0.38 -27.29 -21.55
N THR A 198 -0.40 -26.98 -22.86
CA THR A 198 0.64 -26.21 -23.54
C THR A 198 0.74 -24.77 -22.99
N VAL A 199 -0.40 -24.12 -22.79
CA VAL A 199 -0.45 -22.75 -22.22
C VAL A 199 0.09 -22.75 -20.78
N GLN A 200 -0.30 -23.73 -19.96
CA GLN A 200 0.17 -23.86 -18.59
C GLN A 200 1.69 -24.11 -18.52
N ALA A 201 2.21 -25.04 -19.33
CA ALA A 201 3.65 -25.30 -19.41
C ALA A 201 4.43 -24.03 -19.80
N LYS A 202 3.93 -23.26 -20.76
CA LYS A 202 4.56 -22.00 -21.15
C LYS A 202 4.54 -20.96 -20.04
N LYS A 203 3.41 -20.82 -19.35
CA LYS A 203 3.31 -19.92 -18.18
C LYS A 203 4.31 -20.31 -17.08
N GLU A 204 4.52 -21.59 -16.82
CA GLU A 204 5.51 -22.07 -15.83
C GLU A 204 6.94 -21.70 -16.22
N GLU A 205 7.32 -21.81 -17.50
CA GLU A 205 8.60 -21.32 -18.02
C GLU A 205 8.76 -19.80 -17.77
N LEU A 206 7.76 -19.00 -18.12
CA LEU A 206 7.79 -17.55 -17.91
C LEU A 206 7.90 -17.20 -16.42
N LEU A 207 7.16 -17.90 -15.55
CA LEU A 207 7.26 -17.72 -14.11
C LEU A 207 8.64 -18.09 -13.55
N GLN A 208 9.32 -19.07 -14.14
CA GLN A 208 10.70 -19.40 -13.76
C GLN A 208 11.66 -18.25 -14.11
N GLU A 209 11.50 -17.62 -15.28
CA GLU A 209 12.29 -16.44 -15.67
C GLU A 209 12.06 -15.27 -14.73
N ILE A 210 10.79 -15.00 -14.37
CA ILE A 210 10.42 -13.97 -13.41
C ILE A 210 11.01 -14.24 -12.03
N PHE A 211 10.95 -15.49 -11.56
CA PHE A 211 11.55 -15.89 -10.28
C PHE A 211 13.07 -15.62 -10.26
N ASN A 212 13.75 -15.99 -11.33
CA ASN A 212 15.19 -15.78 -11.47
C ASN A 212 15.53 -14.28 -11.46
N PHE A 213 14.77 -13.46 -12.18
CA PHE A 213 14.93 -12.01 -12.19
C PHE A 213 14.72 -11.40 -10.79
N LEU A 214 13.68 -11.81 -10.07
CA LEU A 214 13.42 -11.36 -8.71
C LEU A 214 14.51 -11.81 -7.73
N ALA A 215 14.98 -13.06 -7.83
CA ALA A 215 16.04 -13.60 -6.97
C ALA A 215 17.37 -12.86 -7.18
N MET A 216 17.71 -12.51 -8.42
CA MET A 216 18.90 -11.70 -8.74
C MET A 216 18.79 -10.25 -8.22
N SER A 217 17.58 -9.68 -8.21
CA SER A 217 17.35 -8.28 -7.83
C SER A 217 17.12 -8.05 -6.33
N LEU A 218 16.52 -9.02 -5.65
CA LEU A 218 16.07 -8.91 -4.25
C LEU A 218 16.80 -9.87 -3.31
N GLY A 219 17.51 -10.87 -3.84
CA GLY A 219 18.06 -12.00 -3.12
C GLY A 219 17.13 -13.22 -3.15
N LEU A 220 17.68 -14.41 -2.93
CA LEU A 220 16.90 -15.65 -2.85
C LEU A 220 16.25 -15.77 -1.46
N PRO A 221 14.91 -15.90 -1.35
CA PRO A 221 14.26 -16.07 -0.06
C PRO A 221 14.71 -17.33 0.68
N PRO A 222 14.94 -17.27 1.99
CA PRO A 222 15.35 -18.41 2.77
C PRO A 222 14.23 -19.44 2.90
N ARG A 223 14.55 -20.72 2.79
CA ARG A 223 13.62 -21.81 3.07
C ARG A 223 13.56 -22.16 4.56
N GLN A 224 14.69 -22.00 5.24
CA GLN A 224 14.86 -22.18 6.68
C GLN A 224 15.93 -21.20 7.16
N PHE A 225 15.88 -20.86 8.44
CA PHE A 225 16.88 -19.99 9.07
C PHE A 225 17.00 -20.28 10.56
N ASP A 226 18.09 -19.84 11.14
CA ASP A 226 18.28 -19.84 12.58
C ASP A 226 17.79 -18.51 13.14
N PHE A 227 17.03 -18.57 14.23
CA PHE A 227 16.54 -17.40 14.93
C PHE A 227 17.06 -17.40 16.36
N ALA A 228 17.70 -16.32 16.75
CA ALA A 228 18.16 -16.14 18.12
C ALA A 228 17.88 -14.70 18.57
N TYR A 229 17.47 -14.54 19.83
CA TYR A 229 17.22 -13.26 20.44
C TYR A 229 17.53 -13.27 21.92
N ARG A 230 17.66 -12.09 22.51
CA ARG A 230 17.62 -11.90 23.95
C ARG A 230 16.35 -11.16 24.33
N ASP A 231 15.67 -11.64 25.35
CA ASP A 231 14.54 -10.94 25.93
C ASP A 231 15.00 -9.75 26.80
N LYS A 232 14.05 -8.95 27.29
CA LYS A 232 14.34 -7.79 28.16
C LYS A 232 15.14 -8.14 29.42
N ASP A 233 15.07 -9.39 29.89
CA ASP A 233 15.80 -9.87 31.08
C ASP A 233 17.15 -10.47 30.69
N ASN A 234 17.58 -10.24 29.42
CA ASN A 234 18.84 -10.71 28.82
C ASN A 234 18.97 -12.24 28.71
N ASN A 235 17.85 -12.98 28.80
CA ASN A 235 17.87 -14.43 28.59
C ASN A 235 18.02 -14.73 27.08
N TYR A 236 18.97 -15.61 26.76
CA TYR A 236 19.21 -16.06 25.42
C TYR A 236 18.20 -17.14 25.01
N GLN A 237 17.56 -16.91 23.88
CA GLN A 237 16.63 -17.84 23.22
C GLN A 237 17.13 -18.13 21.81
N SER A 238 17.03 -19.38 21.36
CA SER A 238 17.43 -19.74 19.99
C SER A 238 16.59 -20.88 19.44
N GLU A 239 16.39 -20.84 18.14
CA GLU A 239 15.76 -21.89 17.35
C GLU A 239 16.53 -22.07 16.05
N LYS A 240 16.78 -23.33 15.66
CA LYS A 240 17.58 -23.66 14.47
C LYS A 240 16.71 -24.26 13.39
N GLY A 241 16.98 -23.87 12.17
CA GLY A 241 16.36 -24.45 10.98
C GLY A 241 14.85 -24.25 10.89
N ILE A 242 14.30 -23.19 11.50
CA ILE A 242 12.86 -22.89 11.43
C ILE A 242 12.48 -22.36 10.04
N THR A 243 11.35 -22.81 9.50
CA THR A 243 10.79 -22.28 8.26
C THR A 243 10.06 -20.95 8.51
N PRO A 244 9.90 -20.08 7.47
CA PRO A 244 9.13 -18.84 7.60
C PRO A 244 7.69 -19.05 8.09
N GLN A 245 7.04 -20.14 7.67
CA GLN A 245 5.67 -20.48 8.10
C GLN A 245 5.61 -20.92 9.56
N GLU A 246 6.57 -21.73 10.01
CA GLU A 246 6.69 -22.13 11.43
C GLU A 246 6.99 -20.93 12.31
N PHE A 247 7.88 -20.04 11.84
CA PHE A 247 8.18 -18.80 12.53
C PHE A 247 6.93 -17.93 12.69
N TYR A 248 6.16 -17.73 11.61
CA TYR A 248 4.89 -17.02 11.66
C TYR A 248 3.93 -17.62 12.69
N LYS A 249 3.69 -18.93 12.62
CA LYS A 249 2.78 -19.64 13.55
C LYS A 249 3.23 -19.57 15.01
N LYS A 250 4.53 -19.64 15.27
CA LYS A 250 5.06 -19.67 16.62
C LYS A 250 5.17 -18.29 17.26
N TYR A 251 5.65 -17.30 16.51
CA TYR A 251 6.03 -16.00 17.04
C TYR A 251 5.02 -14.88 16.76
N VAL A 252 4.27 -14.95 15.68
CA VAL A 252 3.22 -13.96 15.35
C VAL A 252 1.86 -14.43 15.87
N ASN A 253 1.42 -15.59 15.41
CA ASN A 253 0.19 -16.30 15.83
C ASN A 253 -1.04 -15.38 15.99
N LEU A 254 -1.33 -14.55 14.98
CA LEU A 254 -2.55 -13.74 14.95
C LEU A 254 -3.65 -14.48 14.18
N PRO A 255 -4.89 -14.49 14.68
CA PRO A 255 -6.03 -15.10 14.00
C PRO A 255 -6.49 -14.19 12.85
N LEU A 256 -5.76 -14.19 11.72
CA LEU A 256 -5.99 -13.27 10.61
C LEU A 256 -7.36 -13.46 9.94
N GLU A 257 -7.99 -14.60 10.14
CA GLU A 257 -9.36 -14.88 9.72
C GLU A 257 -10.42 -14.03 10.43
N ASP A 258 -10.15 -13.57 11.64
CA ASP A 258 -11.05 -12.74 12.44
C ASP A 258 -10.97 -11.24 12.09
N TYR A 259 -9.95 -10.85 11.30
CA TYR A 259 -9.78 -9.45 10.92
C TYR A 259 -10.67 -9.09 9.73
N VAL A 260 -11.37 -7.97 9.84
CA VAL A 260 -12.29 -7.46 8.83
C VAL A 260 -11.88 -6.07 8.39
N SER A 261 -11.81 -5.86 7.07
CA SER A 261 -11.56 -4.52 6.50
C SER A 261 -12.86 -3.71 6.45
N VAL A 262 -12.87 -2.56 7.07
CA VAL A 262 -13.95 -1.59 7.00
C VAL A 262 -13.52 -0.35 6.21
N ILE A 263 -14.46 0.25 5.47
CA ILE A 263 -14.22 1.50 4.75
C ILE A 263 -15.31 2.52 5.08
N ASN A 264 -15.02 3.79 4.87
CA ASN A 264 -16.03 4.83 4.77
C ASN A 264 -16.02 5.38 3.34
N ALA A 265 -17.02 5.01 2.56
CA ALA A 265 -17.25 5.48 1.20
C ALA A 265 -18.67 6.07 1.12
N PRO A 266 -18.84 7.37 1.43
CA PRO A 266 -20.18 7.99 1.56
C PRO A 266 -20.78 8.39 0.20
N THR A 267 -20.86 7.43 -0.73
CA THR A 267 -21.40 7.66 -2.08
C THR A 267 -22.69 6.86 -2.28
N ALA A 268 -23.63 7.40 -3.08
CA ALA A 268 -24.96 6.83 -3.28
C ALA A 268 -24.92 5.40 -3.86
N ASP A 269 -23.91 5.09 -4.66
CA ASP A 269 -23.69 3.77 -5.26
C ASP A 269 -23.10 2.73 -4.27
N LYS A 270 -22.71 3.16 -3.07
CA LYS A 270 -22.12 2.32 -2.03
C LYS A 270 -22.85 2.44 -0.68
N PRO A 271 -24.09 1.94 -0.57
CA PRO A 271 -24.83 1.95 0.70
C PRO A 271 -24.05 1.37 1.87
N TYR A 272 -24.19 1.95 3.06
CA TYR A 272 -23.62 1.42 4.29
C TYR A 272 -24.19 0.03 4.65
N GLY A 273 -23.43 -0.78 5.38
CA GLY A 273 -23.81 -2.12 5.80
C GLY A 273 -23.73 -3.17 4.70
N LYS A 274 -23.13 -2.85 3.56
CA LYS A 274 -22.88 -3.79 2.45
C LYS A 274 -21.41 -4.10 2.30
N SER A 275 -21.12 -5.28 1.73
CA SER A 275 -19.77 -5.70 1.37
C SER A 275 -19.44 -5.31 -0.07
N TYR A 276 -18.20 -4.91 -0.28
CA TYR A 276 -17.66 -4.51 -1.57
C TYR A 276 -16.32 -5.19 -1.83
N THR A 277 -16.02 -5.41 -3.10
CA THR A 277 -14.69 -5.82 -3.59
C THR A 277 -14.23 -4.90 -4.70
N VAL A 278 -12.97 -5.00 -5.06
CA VAL A 278 -12.41 -4.26 -6.20
C VAL A 278 -12.09 -5.27 -7.30
N GLU A 279 -12.74 -5.10 -8.45
CA GLU A 279 -12.47 -5.94 -9.61
C GLU A 279 -11.01 -5.75 -10.08
N MET A 280 -10.37 -6.79 -10.52
CA MET A 280 -8.98 -6.81 -10.99
C MET A 280 -7.95 -6.36 -9.93
N LEU A 281 -8.26 -6.55 -8.66
CA LEU A 281 -7.33 -6.33 -7.55
C LEU A 281 -7.10 -7.63 -6.78
N GLY A 282 -5.85 -8.10 -6.80
CA GLY A 282 -5.43 -9.32 -6.11
C GLY A 282 -3.94 -9.56 -6.27
N ASN A 283 -3.43 -10.59 -5.61
CA ASN A 283 -2.05 -11.06 -5.77
C ASN A 283 -1.96 -12.58 -5.78
N VAL A 284 -2.44 -13.28 -4.76
CA VAL A 284 -2.33 -14.74 -4.63
C VAL A 284 -3.55 -15.41 -5.27
N VAL A 285 -3.33 -16.14 -6.36
CA VAL A 285 -4.39 -16.87 -7.06
C VAL A 285 -4.98 -17.95 -6.13
N GLY A 286 -6.31 -18.00 -6.07
CA GLY A 286 -7.03 -18.98 -5.23
C GLY A 286 -7.07 -18.63 -3.73
N SER A 287 -6.54 -17.49 -3.33
CA SER A 287 -6.57 -17.02 -1.95
C SER A 287 -7.71 -16.01 -1.71
N ARG A 288 -7.61 -15.22 -0.64
CA ARG A 288 -8.65 -14.25 -0.24
C ARG A 288 -8.88 -13.18 -1.30
N ALA A 289 -10.14 -12.94 -1.64
CA ALA A 289 -10.52 -11.74 -2.37
C ALA A 289 -10.48 -10.52 -1.44
N VAL A 290 -10.02 -9.39 -1.97
CA VAL A 290 -10.11 -8.10 -1.24
C VAL A 290 -11.57 -7.79 -0.98
N ARG A 291 -11.93 -7.59 0.29
CA ARG A 291 -13.31 -7.35 0.70
C ARG A 291 -13.39 -6.28 1.80
N TYR A 292 -14.33 -5.36 1.63
CA TYR A 292 -14.60 -4.29 2.57
C TYR A 292 -16.07 -4.32 3.02
N ILE A 293 -16.31 -3.89 4.24
CA ILE A 293 -17.64 -3.52 4.73
C ILE A 293 -17.71 -2.00 4.80
N ASN A 294 -18.68 -1.39 4.10
CA ASN A 294 -18.85 0.06 4.14
C ASN A 294 -19.65 0.47 5.38
N VAL A 295 -19.10 1.38 6.19
CA VAL A 295 -19.70 1.83 7.43
C VAL A 295 -19.68 3.37 7.54
N PRO A 296 -20.57 3.98 8.34
CA PRO A 296 -20.47 5.40 8.68
C PRO A 296 -19.14 5.71 9.37
N MET A 297 -18.65 6.95 9.24
CA MET A 297 -17.37 7.39 9.81
C MET A 297 -17.33 7.21 11.33
N GLU A 298 -18.43 7.52 12.02
CA GLU A 298 -18.55 7.34 13.48
C GLU A 298 -18.31 5.89 13.88
N ARG A 299 -18.91 4.94 13.13
CA ARG A 299 -18.73 3.50 13.36
C ARG A 299 -17.29 3.05 13.09
N LEU A 300 -16.64 3.58 12.04
CA LEU A 300 -15.24 3.29 11.74
C LEU A 300 -14.33 3.74 12.91
N LYS A 301 -14.53 4.95 13.40
CA LYS A 301 -13.79 5.49 14.56
C LYS A 301 -14.02 4.66 15.83
N GLU A 302 -15.27 4.31 16.15
CA GLU A 302 -15.60 3.44 17.29
C GLU A 302 -14.87 2.11 17.25
N LEU A 303 -14.86 1.45 16.09
CA LEU A 303 -14.18 0.16 15.91
C LEU A 303 -12.66 0.31 16.09
N ALA A 304 -12.04 1.33 15.52
CA ALA A 304 -10.61 1.59 15.67
C ALA A 304 -10.24 1.87 17.13
N ILE A 305 -11.03 2.70 17.83
CA ILE A 305 -10.82 2.99 19.26
C ILE A 305 -10.96 1.73 20.11
N ALA A 306 -12.02 0.93 19.87
CA ALA A 306 -12.26 -0.31 20.61
C ALA A 306 -11.10 -1.30 20.45
N GLN A 307 -10.57 -1.48 19.22
CA GLN A 307 -9.41 -2.33 18.98
C GLN A 307 -8.17 -1.82 19.73
N MET A 308 -7.86 -0.52 19.66
CA MET A 308 -6.71 0.03 20.40
C MET A 308 -6.86 -0.12 21.91
N GLN A 309 -8.07 -0.03 22.47
CA GLN A 309 -8.33 -0.25 23.89
C GLN A 309 -8.03 -1.68 24.36
N THR A 310 -8.04 -2.68 23.45
CA THR A 310 -7.57 -4.05 23.77
C THR A 310 -6.05 -4.18 23.76
N GLY A 311 -5.32 -3.13 23.39
CA GLY A 311 -3.86 -3.16 23.23
C GLY A 311 -3.40 -3.61 21.84
N GLU A 312 -4.30 -3.71 20.88
CA GLU A 312 -3.99 -4.09 19.50
C GLU A 312 -3.92 -2.86 18.59
N THR A 313 -2.91 -2.82 17.73
CA THR A 313 -2.75 -1.74 16.73
C THR A 313 -3.72 -1.91 15.57
N VAL A 314 -4.08 -0.79 14.94
CA VAL A 314 -4.99 -0.77 13.77
C VAL A 314 -4.17 -0.56 12.51
N TRP A 315 -4.33 -1.45 11.51
CA TRP A 315 -3.90 -1.19 10.16
C TRP A 315 -4.92 -0.26 9.48
N PHE A 316 -4.49 0.90 9.02
CA PHE A 316 -5.37 1.83 8.32
C PHE A 316 -4.70 2.43 7.09
N GLY A 317 -5.52 2.87 6.14
CA GLY A 317 -5.11 3.64 4.98
C GLY A 317 -5.95 4.90 4.86
N SER A 318 -5.33 6.00 4.49
CA SER A 318 -5.99 7.27 4.23
C SER A 318 -5.31 8.02 3.09
N ASP A 319 -5.99 8.98 2.48
CA ASP A 319 -5.35 9.92 1.59
C ASP A 319 -4.50 10.90 2.41
N VAL A 320 -3.20 10.83 2.20
CA VAL A 320 -2.22 11.71 2.87
C VAL A 320 -1.76 12.86 1.96
N GLY A 321 -2.35 12.97 0.76
CA GLY A 321 -1.92 13.93 -0.26
C GLY A 321 -2.48 15.33 -0.08
N GLN A 322 -3.72 15.44 0.37
CA GLN A 322 -4.49 16.69 0.30
C GLN A 322 -4.23 17.61 1.50
N LEU A 323 -4.39 17.13 2.71
CA LEU A 323 -4.44 17.93 3.94
C LEU A 323 -3.29 17.60 4.89
N SER A 324 -2.06 17.46 4.37
CA SER A 324 -0.91 17.12 5.19
C SER A 324 0.19 18.18 5.17
N ASN A 325 0.64 18.57 6.36
CA ASN A 325 1.92 19.24 6.55
C ASN A 325 2.98 18.18 6.90
N ARG A 326 3.67 17.68 5.89
CA ARG A 326 4.68 16.61 6.05
C ARG A 326 5.86 17.04 6.94
N LYS A 327 6.22 18.32 6.96
CA LYS A 327 7.32 18.85 7.77
C LYS A 327 6.98 18.83 9.25
N ALA A 328 5.74 19.18 9.58
CA ALA A 328 5.23 19.16 10.96
C ALA A 328 4.71 17.77 11.39
N GLY A 329 4.49 16.85 10.44
CA GLY A 329 3.88 15.54 10.72
C GLY A 329 2.39 15.62 11.05
N ILE A 330 1.68 16.64 10.54
CA ILE A 330 0.27 16.88 10.81
C ILE A 330 -0.57 16.51 9.60
N LEU A 331 -1.66 15.77 9.84
CA LEU A 331 -2.71 15.48 8.88
C LEU A 331 -4.05 15.92 9.51
N ALA A 332 -4.57 17.06 9.06
CA ALA A 332 -5.79 17.66 9.60
C ALA A 332 -6.48 18.53 8.55
N THR A 333 -7.81 18.66 8.65
CA THR A 333 -8.64 19.39 7.69
C THR A 333 -8.40 20.90 7.69
N ASP A 334 -7.81 21.43 8.74
CA ASP A 334 -7.53 22.86 8.96
C ASP A 334 -6.07 23.26 8.76
N VAL A 335 -5.25 22.36 8.15
CA VAL A 335 -3.82 22.66 7.89
C VAL A 335 -3.65 23.84 6.94
N TYR A 336 -4.50 23.93 5.92
CA TYR A 336 -4.46 24.99 4.91
C TYR A 336 -5.81 25.69 4.80
N ASP A 337 -5.79 27.02 4.74
CA ASP A 337 -6.97 27.86 4.61
C ASP A 337 -7.20 28.30 3.15
N PHE A 338 -7.74 27.40 2.34
CA PHE A 338 -8.12 27.69 0.97
C PHE A 338 -9.40 28.53 0.88
N GLU A 339 -10.36 28.27 1.76
CA GLU A 339 -11.68 28.87 1.69
C GLU A 339 -11.64 30.36 1.98
N SER A 340 -11.12 30.79 3.15
CA SER A 340 -11.14 32.21 3.50
C SER A 340 -10.04 33.01 2.79
N SER A 341 -8.95 32.33 2.37
CA SER A 341 -7.84 33.02 1.69
C SER A 341 -8.03 33.16 0.19
N MET A 342 -8.49 32.09 -0.50
CA MET A 342 -8.58 32.04 -1.96
C MET A 342 -10.00 31.92 -2.51
N ASP A 343 -11.01 31.87 -1.65
CA ASP A 343 -12.42 31.63 -2.02
C ASP A 343 -12.61 30.28 -2.76
N ILE A 344 -11.78 29.26 -2.43
CA ILE A 344 -11.79 27.91 -3.04
C ILE A 344 -12.26 26.90 -2.00
N GLN A 345 -13.34 26.18 -2.31
CA GLN A 345 -13.75 25.00 -1.53
C GLN A 345 -13.09 23.74 -2.10
N LEU A 346 -12.32 23.03 -1.28
CA LEU A 346 -11.63 21.80 -1.64
C LEU A 346 -12.12 20.62 -0.76
#